data_83a14b90d5634a686ac575753f11cb3f
#
_entry.id   83a14b90d5634a686ac575753f11cb3f
#
_cell.length_a   1.000
_cell.length_b   1.000
_cell.length_c   1.000
_cell.angle_alpha   90.00
_cell.angle_beta   90.00
_cell.angle_gamma   90.00
#
_symmetry.space_group_name_H-M   'P 1'
#
loop_
_entity.id
_entity.type
_entity.pdbx_description
1 polymer ?
#
loop_
_entity_poly.entity_id
_entity_poly.type
_entity_poly.pdbx_seq_one_letter_code
_entity_poly.pdbx_strand_id
1 'polypeptide(L)'
;MAKRILVTGAGGFIGGFIVAEALKRGYETWAAVRRTTNREFLQDERIHFIELDFTDELALKATLAQAIADNGGKWDYVVHNLGATKAANYLDFERINYGYMRLLVDTLKALDAVPEVFLLMSSLSVMGVGDDEGYTPFKITDDPVPNTRYGMSKAKAENYLKMVPDFPYTIFRCTGVYGPHERDYFLMMKSIASGFDFSVGFRKQMLTFIYVKDLATAVINALEAGPKRRAYFISESRGYTQKEFREIVCRELKKKFVIPITCPIWLVQMVCVFCTIYTKFTGKPTTLNVDKFRILKQRNWLCETADTERDFNFTPQYSLERGVKESIAWYKQAGWLK
;
A
#
# COMPACT_ATOMS: atom_id res chain seq x y z
N MET A 1 10.19 -26.22 -13.43
CA MET A 1 9.94 -26.06 -11.97
C MET A 1 9.04 -24.85 -11.77
N ALA A 2 8.19 -24.83 -10.75
CA ALA A 2 7.43 -23.64 -10.41
C ALA A 2 8.40 -22.51 -10.01
N LYS A 3 8.12 -21.27 -10.44
CA LYS A 3 8.92 -20.11 -10.01
C LYS A 3 8.64 -19.78 -8.54
N ARG A 4 9.66 -19.28 -7.86
CA ARG A 4 9.66 -18.96 -6.43
C ARG A 4 9.45 -17.48 -6.19
N ILE A 5 8.54 -17.14 -5.30
CA ILE A 5 8.26 -15.75 -4.93
C ILE A 5 8.45 -15.54 -3.43
N LEU A 6 9.19 -14.49 -3.06
CA LEU A 6 9.31 -14.00 -1.69
C LEU A 6 8.48 -12.73 -1.52
N VAL A 7 7.53 -12.72 -0.59
CA VAL A 7 6.71 -11.56 -0.26
C VAL A 7 7.07 -11.06 1.13
N THR A 8 7.67 -9.87 1.24
CA THR A 8 7.88 -9.22 2.54
C THR A 8 6.63 -8.46 2.97
N GLY A 9 6.41 -8.34 4.29
CA GLY A 9 5.18 -7.74 4.79
C GLY A 9 3.94 -8.59 4.50
N ALA A 10 4.12 -9.90 4.31
CA ALA A 10 3.07 -10.86 3.95
C ALA A 10 1.92 -10.90 4.96
N GLY A 11 2.18 -10.74 6.28
CA GLY A 11 1.14 -10.70 7.31
C GLY A 11 0.33 -9.40 7.36
N GLY A 12 0.63 -8.42 6.51
CA GLY A 12 -0.15 -7.19 6.37
C GLY A 12 -1.35 -7.36 5.42
N PHE A 13 -2.20 -6.33 5.37
CA PHE A 13 -3.40 -6.30 4.52
C PHE A 13 -3.10 -6.67 3.05
N ILE A 14 -2.27 -5.90 2.38
CA ILE A 14 -1.95 -6.12 0.95
C ILE A 14 -1.15 -7.42 0.76
N GLY A 15 -0.19 -7.69 1.67
CA GLY A 15 0.72 -8.84 1.56
C GLY A 15 -0.01 -10.19 1.55
N GLY A 16 -1.04 -10.35 2.38
CA GLY A 16 -1.86 -11.57 2.40
C GLY A 16 -2.57 -11.84 1.06
N PHE A 17 -3.07 -10.79 0.39
CA PHE A 17 -3.69 -10.94 -0.94
C PHE A 17 -2.66 -11.23 -2.04
N ILE A 18 -1.45 -10.68 -1.94
CA ILE A 18 -0.37 -11.02 -2.88
C ILE A 18 0.03 -12.49 -2.73
N VAL A 19 0.19 -12.97 -1.50
CA VAL A 19 0.48 -14.39 -1.20
C VAL A 19 -0.63 -15.29 -1.76
N ALA A 20 -1.90 -14.96 -1.52
CA ALA A 20 -3.03 -15.73 -2.02
C ALA A 20 -3.07 -15.78 -3.56
N GLU A 21 -2.84 -14.65 -4.24
CA GLU A 21 -2.82 -14.63 -5.72
C GLU A 21 -1.60 -15.39 -6.27
N ALA A 22 -0.43 -15.32 -5.62
CA ALA A 22 0.75 -16.09 -6.01
C ALA A 22 0.49 -17.60 -5.94
N LEU A 23 -0.10 -18.08 -4.84
CA LEU A 23 -0.49 -19.49 -4.68
C LEU A 23 -1.51 -19.94 -5.73
N LYS A 24 -2.49 -19.10 -6.02
CA LYS A 24 -3.51 -19.33 -7.04
C LYS A 24 -2.89 -19.48 -8.44
N ARG A 25 -1.83 -18.71 -8.74
CA ARG A 25 -1.07 -18.78 -10.00
C ARG A 25 -0.05 -19.92 -10.03
N GLY A 26 0.06 -20.71 -8.95
CA GLY A 26 0.94 -21.89 -8.89
C GLY A 26 2.40 -21.58 -8.57
N TYR A 27 2.69 -20.41 -7.98
CA TYR A 27 4.03 -20.08 -7.49
C TYR A 27 4.35 -20.82 -6.20
N GLU A 28 5.60 -21.25 -6.05
CA GLU A 28 6.16 -21.63 -4.75
C GLU A 28 6.34 -20.36 -3.92
N THR A 29 5.49 -20.18 -2.91
CA THR A 29 5.27 -18.87 -2.29
C THR A 29 5.83 -18.81 -0.88
N TRP A 30 6.72 -17.84 -0.66
CA TRP A 30 7.39 -17.59 0.60
C TRP A 30 6.84 -16.31 1.24
N ALA A 31 6.32 -16.44 2.45
CA ALA A 31 5.82 -15.34 3.26
C ALA A 31 6.87 -14.93 4.29
N ALA A 32 7.52 -13.77 4.06
CA ALA A 32 8.41 -13.20 5.06
C ALA A 32 7.61 -12.50 6.16
N VAL A 33 7.78 -12.97 7.38
CA VAL A 33 7.06 -12.54 8.58
C VAL A 33 8.05 -12.23 9.72
N ARG A 34 7.58 -11.51 10.74
CA ARG A 34 8.29 -11.41 12.02
C ARG A 34 7.77 -12.49 12.96
N ARG A 35 8.53 -12.88 13.95
CA ARG A 35 8.11 -13.86 14.98
C ARG A 35 6.76 -13.50 15.63
N THR A 36 6.46 -12.20 15.76
CA THR A 36 5.23 -11.69 16.36
C THR A 36 4.10 -11.44 15.36
N THR A 37 4.27 -11.78 14.08
CA THR A 37 3.25 -11.53 13.06
C THR A 37 2.02 -12.41 13.30
N ASN A 38 0.84 -11.79 13.36
CA ASN A 38 -0.41 -12.53 13.29
C ASN A 38 -0.56 -13.14 11.88
N ARG A 39 -0.75 -14.45 11.82
CA ARG A 39 -0.88 -15.24 10.57
C ARG A 39 -2.33 -15.55 10.23
N GLU A 40 -3.31 -14.85 10.83
CA GLU A 40 -4.74 -15.09 10.66
C GLU A 40 -5.19 -15.18 9.18
N PHE A 41 -4.56 -14.40 8.31
CA PHE A 41 -4.84 -14.38 6.87
C PHE A 41 -3.81 -15.12 6.01
N LEU A 42 -2.96 -15.94 6.63
CA LEU A 42 -1.92 -16.75 5.98
C LEU A 42 -2.08 -18.22 6.41
N GLN A 43 -3.25 -18.82 6.12
CA GLN A 43 -3.63 -20.14 6.62
C GLN A 43 -3.44 -21.27 5.58
N ASP A 44 -3.09 -20.96 4.34
CA ASP A 44 -2.87 -21.96 3.29
C ASP A 44 -1.59 -22.76 3.58
N GLU A 45 -1.70 -24.08 3.65
CA GLU A 45 -0.60 -24.98 4.00
C GLU A 45 0.56 -24.98 2.99
N ARG A 46 0.34 -24.45 1.79
CA ARG A 46 1.36 -24.30 0.74
C ARG A 46 2.30 -23.12 0.97
N ILE A 47 2.01 -22.29 1.98
CA ILE A 47 2.86 -21.12 2.31
C ILE A 47 4.14 -21.60 3.01
N HIS A 48 5.29 -21.28 2.42
CA HIS A 48 6.56 -21.36 3.11
C HIS A 48 6.79 -20.11 3.96
N PHE A 49 6.99 -20.27 5.25
CA PHE A 49 7.27 -19.14 6.14
C PHE A 49 8.76 -18.95 6.33
N ILE A 50 9.21 -17.67 6.27
CA ILE A 50 10.55 -17.27 6.64
C ILE A 50 10.47 -16.11 7.66
N GLU A 51 11.16 -16.25 8.78
CA GLU A 51 11.21 -15.20 9.80
C GLU A 51 12.40 -14.28 9.52
N LEU A 52 12.11 -13.04 9.13
CA LEU A 52 13.13 -12.03 8.83
C LEU A 52 13.14 -10.92 9.88
N ASP A 53 14.29 -10.74 10.52
CA ASP A 53 14.53 -9.62 11.43
C ASP A 53 15.37 -8.54 10.74
N PHE A 54 14.70 -7.48 10.31
CA PHE A 54 15.33 -6.32 9.67
C PHE A 54 16.04 -5.38 10.66
N THR A 55 15.98 -5.67 11.96
CA THR A 55 16.70 -4.89 12.98
C THR A 55 18.11 -5.42 13.25
N ASP A 56 18.40 -6.64 12.81
CA ASP A 56 19.71 -7.29 12.91
C ASP A 56 20.18 -7.71 11.49
N GLU A 57 21.16 -6.98 10.98
CA GLU A 57 21.72 -7.20 9.63
C GLU A 57 22.40 -8.57 9.51
N LEU A 58 23.13 -9.01 10.54
CA LEU A 58 23.83 -10.29 10.50
C LEU A 58 22.84 -11.45 10.56
N ALA A 59 21.84 -11.37 11.41
CA ALA A 59 20.79 -12.37 11.51
C ALA A 59 19.98 -12.44 10.20
N LEU A 60 19.62 -11.29 9.61
CA LEU A 60 18.93 -11.23 8.32
C LEU A 60 19.74 -11.93 7.22
N LYS A 61 21.03 -11.60 7.10
CA LYS A 61 21.92 -12.19 6.10
C LYS A 61 22.06 -13.70 6.29
N ALA A 62 22.26 -14.16 7.52
CA ALA A 62 22.38 -15.59 7.85
C ALA A 62 21.09 -16.34 7.50
N THR A 63 19.91 -15.79 7.86
CA THR A 63 18.61 -16.41 7.58
C THR A 63 18.36 -16.51 6.07
N LEU A 64 18.65 -15.46 5.31
CA LEU A 64 18.47 -15.46 3.86
C LEU A 64 19.45 -16.45 3.19
N ALA A 65 20.72 -16.48 3.61
CA ALA A 65 21.71 -17.43 3.08
C ALA A 65 21.30 -18.88 3.33
N GLN A 66 20.85 -19.19 4.55
CA GLN A 66 20.36 -20.53 4.89
C GLN A 66 19.13 -20.91 4.07
N ALA A 67 18.14 -20.02 3.95
CA ALA A 67 16.94 -20.29 3.16
C ALA A 67 17.27 -20.52 1.67
N ILE A 68 18.22 -19.77 1.11
CA ILE A 68 18.68 -19.96 -0.28
C ILE A 68 19.35 -21.34 -0.44
N ALA A 69 20.18 -21.76 0.52
CA ALA A 69 20.84 -23.05 0.50
C ALA A 69 19.83 -24.19 0.63
N ASP A 70 18.92 -24.12 1.59
CA ASP A 70 17.91 -25.16 1.87
C ASP A 70 16.93 -25.35 0.71
N ASN A 71 16.63 -24.27 -0.02
CA ASN A 71 15.70 -24.30 -1.15
C ASN A 71 16.37 -24.61 -2.50
N GLY A 72 17.66 -24.86 -2.51
CA GLY A 72 18.40 -25.15 -3.74
C GLY A 72 18.52 -23.95 -4.69
N GLY A 73 18.46 -22.73 -4.16
CA GLY A 73 18.68 -21.51 -4.94
C GLY A 73 17.86 -20.29 -4.51
N LYS A 74 18.06 -19.19 -5.21
CA LYS A 74 17.41 -17.90 -4.96
C LYS A 74 15.92 -17.91 -5.35
N TRP A 75 15.19 -16.90 -4.87
CA TRP A 75 13.84 -16.58 -5.35
C TRP A 75 13.92 -15.95 -6.75
N ASP A 76 13.03 -16.37 -7.65
CA ASP A 76 12.89 -15.75 -8.96
C ASP A 76 12.33 -14.34 -8.82
N TYR A 77 11.39 -14.16 -7.90
CA TYR A 77 10.69 -12.89 -7.67
C TYR A 77 10.72 -12.49 -6.20
N VAL A 78 10.91 -11.19 -5.96
CA VAL A 78 10.78 -10.59 -4.63
C VAL A 78 9.78 -9.45 -4.68
N VAL A 79 8.73 -9.51 -3.86
CA VAL A 79 7.79 -8.40 -3.65
C VAL A 79 8.07 -7.76 -2.30
N HIS A 80 8.64 -6.57 -2.32
CA HIS A 80 8.87 -5.80 -1.11
C HIS A 80 7.65 -4.95 -0.78
N ASN A 81 6.72 -5.56 -0.02
CA ASN A 81 5.51 -4.91 0.47
C ASN A 81 5.62 -4.46 1.93
N LEU A 82 6.74 -4.76 2.61
CA LEU A 82 6.98 -4.30 3.97
C LEU A 82 7.08 -2.78 4.00
N GLY A 83 6.32 -2.16 4.91
CA GLY A 83 6.33 -0.73 5.08
C GLY A 83 5.40 -0.29 6.23
N ALA A 84 5.62 0.92 6.72
CA ALA A 84 4.77 1.57 7.71
C ALA A 84 4.02 2.74 7.06
N THR A 85 2.70 2.81 7.26
CA THR A 85 1.85 3.94 6.89
C THR A 85 1.60 4.88 8.07
N LYS A 86 1.98 4.45 9.28
CA LYS A 86 1.88 5.21 10.55
C LYS A 86 3.16 4.99 11.34
N ALA A 87 3.77 6.09 11.80
CA ALA A 87 4.94 6.06 12.67
C ALA A 87 4.93 7.28 13.61
N ALA A 88 5.65 7.19 14.71
CA ALA A 88 5.72 8.27 15.69
C ALA A 88 6.51 9.48 15.17
N ASN A 89 7.54 9.23 14.36
CA ASN A 89 8.43 10.27 13.84
C ASN A 89 8.94 9.91 12.42
N TYR A 90 9.70 10.83 11.81
CA TYR A 90 10.26 10.63 10.47
C TYR A 90 11.32 9.51 10.42
N LEU A 91 12.15 9.39 11.44
CA LEU A 91 13.24 8.39 11.47
C LEU A 91 12.69 6.96 11.46
N ASP A 92 11.54 6.73 12.12
CA ASP A 92 10.86 5.44 12.06
C ASP A 92 10.29 5.14 10.67
N PHE A 93 9.70 6.14 9.99
CA PHE A 93 9.30 5.99 8.59
C PHE A 93 10.49 5.69 7.69
N GLU A 94 11.57 6.44 7.84
CA GLU A 94 12.79 6.27 7.04
C GLU A 94 13.41 4.89 7.26
N ARG A 95 13.57 4.47 8.52
CA ARG A 95 14.12 3.17 8.88
C ARG A 95 13.29 2.03 8.26
N ILE A 96 11.95 2.07 8.39
CA ILE A 96 11.09 0.97 7.97
C ILE A 96 10.90 0.98 6.44
N ASN A 97 10.58 2.14 5.84
CA ASN A 97 10.21 2.20 4.43
C ASN A 97 11.42 2.23 3.48
N TYR A 98 12.54 2.79 3.93
CA TYR A 98 13.76 2.89 3.16
C TYR A 98 14.84 1.94 3.69
N GLY A 99 15.16 2.01 4.99
CA GLY A 99 16.29 1.28 5.58
C GLY A 99 16.16 -0.23 5.39
N TYR A 100 15.00 -0.79 5.68
CA TYR A 100 14.77 -2.24 5.54
C TYR A 100 14.73 -2.67 4.07
N MET A 101 14.21 -1.86 3.17
CA MET A 101 14.25 -2.14 1.74
C MET A 101 15.69 -2.15 1.23
N ARG A 102 16.47 -1.12 1.59
CA ARG A 102 17.90 -1.03 1.25
C ARG A 102 18.67 -2.24 1.77
N LEU A 103 18.48 -2.57 3.05
CA LEU A 103 19.15 -3.72 3.68
C LEU A 103 18.83 -5.03 2.95
N LEU A 104 17.57 -5.26 2.55
CA LEU A 104 17.20 -6.43 1.76
C LEU A 104 17.92 -6.46 0.40
N VAL A 105 17.91 -5.36 -0.33
CA VAL A 105 18.57 -5.24 -1.65
C VAL A 105 20.08 -5.49 -1.52
N ASP A 106 20.73 -4.85 -0.56
CA ASP A 106 22.17 -4.99 -0.34
C ASP A 106 22.53 -6.44 0.07
N THR A 107 21.70 -7.08 0.90
CA THR A 107 21.89 -8.48 1.31
C THR A 107 21.72 -9.44 0.13
N LEU A 108 20.67 -9.27 -0.68
CA LEU A 108 20.45 -10.13 -1.87
C LEU A 108 21.61 -10.00 -2.87
N LYS A 109 22.17 -8.80 -3.06
CA LYS A 109 23.37 -8.60 -3.88
C LYS A 109 24.59 -9.28 -3.28
N ALA A 110 24.81 -9.15 -1.98
CA ALA A 110 25.95 -9.75 -1.28
C ALA A 110 25.92 -11.29 -1.25
N LEU A 111 24.74 -11.90 -1.43
CA LEU A 111 24.54 -13.33 -1.50
C LEU A 111 24.46 -13.86 -2.95
N ASP A 112 24.69 -13.03 -3.96
CA ASP A 112 24.49 -13.35 -5.38
C ASP A 112 23.08 -13.92 -5.67
N ALA A 113 22.09 -13.41 -4.94
CA ALA A 113 20.71 -13.86 -4.94
C ALA A 113 19.74 -12.82 -5.50
N VAL A 114 20.21 -11.93 -6.38
CA VAL A 114 19.36 -10.94 -7.05
C VAL A 114 18.26 -11.65 -7.84
N PRO A 115 16.96 -11.32 -7.60
CA PRO A 115 15.84 -11.97 -8.29
C PRO A 115 15.78 -11.56 -9.77
N GLU A 116 14.95 -12.23 -10.56
CA GLU A 116 14.63 -11.78 -11.93
C GLU A 116 13.84 -10.45 -11.90
N VAL A 117 12.93 -10.29 -10.92
CA VAL A 117 12.19 -9.05 -10.67
C VAL A 117 12.08 -8.77 -9.18
N PHE A 118 12.48 -7.56 -8.80
CA PHE A 118 12.21 -6.97 -7.48
C PHE A 118 11.12 -5.93 -7.61
N LEU A 119 9.93 -6.19 -7.04
CA LEU A 119 8.82 -5.25 -7.06
C LEU A 119 8.73 -4.50 -5.73
N LEU A 120 8.86 -3.17 -5.78
CA LEU A 120 8.69 -2.30 -4.61
C LEU A 120 7.25 -1.76 -4.55
N MET A 121 6.56 -2.01 -3.44
CA MET A 121 5.29 -1.38 -3.13
C MET A 121 5.53 0.04 -2.59
N SER A 122 5.36 1.03 -3.46
CA SER A 122 5.43 2.46 -3.15
C SER A 122 4.02 3.05 -3.00
N SER A 123 3.86 4.35 -3.14
CA SER A 123 2.59 5.05 -2.94
C SER A 123 2.49 6.28 -3.84
N LEU A 124 1.27 6.64 -4.26
CA LEU A 124 0.99 7.91 -4.92
C LEU A 124 1.40 9.12 -4.05
N SER A 125 1.51 8.96 -2.73
CA SER A 125 1.98 10.01 -1.81
C SER A 125 3.40 10.52 -2.08
N VAL A 126 4.19 9.84 -2.91
CA VAL A 126 5.51 10.33 -3.35
C VAL A 126 5.39 11.54 -4.28
N MET A 127 4.24 11.72 -4.94
CA MET A 127 4.02 12.83 -5.87
C MET A 127 3.76 14.17 -5.16
N GLY A 128 3.28 14.11 -3.90
CA GLY A 128 2.98 15.33 -3.13
C GLY A 128 1.64 15.95 -3.51
N VAL A 129 1.61 17.28 -3.67
CA VAL A 129 0.37 18.02 -3.95
C VAL A 129 0.07 18.00 -5.43
N GLY A 130 -1.13 17.52 -5.79
CA GLY A 130 -1.64 17.57 -7.17
C GLY A 130 -2.20 18.94 -7.54
N ASP A 131 -2.62 19.08 -8.78
CA ASP A 131 -3.33 20.26 -9.29
C ASP A 131 -4.71 20.37 -8.63
N ASP A 132 -4.82 21.25 -7.62
CA ASP A 132 -6.02 21.44 -6.83
C ASP A 132 -7.09 22.34 -7.52
N GLU A 133 -6.79 22.90 -8.69
CA GLU A 133 -7.68 23.78 -9.44
C GLU A 133 -8.24 23.11 -10.69
N GLY A 134 -7.39 22.63 -11.58
CA GLY A 134 -7.77 21.96 -12.83
C GLY A 134 -8.03 20.47 -12.66
N TYR A 135 -7.60 19.87 -11.55
CA TYR A 135 -7.67 18.42 -11.31
C TYR A 135 -6.97 17.59 -12.40
N THR A 136 -5.89 18.12 -12.96
CA THR A 136 -5.05 17.39 -13.90
C THR A 136 -4.48 16.15 -13.22
N PRO A 137 -4.62 14.94 -13.81
CA PRO A 137 -4.03 13.74 -13.24
C PRO A 137 -2.49 13.79 -13.23
N PHE A 138 -1.85 13.22 -12.20
CA PHE A 138 -0.44 12.97 -12.22
C PHE A 138 -0.04 12.08 -13.39
N LYS A 139 1.03 12.44 -14.07
CA LYS A 139 1.67 11.63 -15.11
C LYS A 139 2.89 10.91 -14.51
N ILE A 140 3.22 9.76 -15.07
CA ILE A 140 4.39 9.00 -14.61
C ILE A 140 5.71 9.73 -14.88
N THR A 141 5.68 10.68 -15.80
CA THR A 141 6.80 11.58 -16.14
C THR A 141 6.96 12.75 -15.19
N ASP A 142 5.97 13.00 -14.32
CA ASP A 142 6.06 14.10 -13.36
C ASP A 142 7.07 13.76 -12.27
N ASP A 143 7.82 14.77 -11.82
CA ASP A 143 8.81 14.62 -10.76
C ASP A 143 8.12 14.42 -9.40
N PRO A 144 8.58 13.43 -8.60
CA PRO A 144 8.10 13.25 -7.24
C PRO A 144 8.48 14.42 -6.33
N VAL A 145 7.49 15.07 -5.72
CA VAL A 145 7.67 16.19 -4.75
C VAL A 145 6.90 15.87 -3.46
N PRO A 146 7.33 14.87 -2.68
CA PRO A 146 6.59 14.42 -1.51
C PRO A 146 6.51 15.50 -0.43
N ASN A 147 5.31 15.70 0.11
CA ASN A 147 5.01 16.69 1.15
C ASN A 147 4.68 16.09 2.53
N THR A 148 4.72 14.76 2.66
CA THR A 148 4.51 14.02 3.90
C THR A 148 5.75 13.21 4.27
N ARG A 149 5.95 12.94 5.56
CA ARG A 149 7.07 12.09 6.04
C ARG A 149 7.00 10.68 5.44
N TYR A 150 5.79 10.15 5.33
CA TYR A 150 5.54 8.88 4.66
C TYR A 150 5.96 8.93 3.17
N GLY A 151 5.45 9.91 2.41
CA GLY A 151 5.81 10.09 1.00
C GLY A 151 7.32 10.28 0.80
N MET A 152 7.97 11.10 1.65
CA MET A 152 9.43 11.31 1.62
C MET A 152 10.21 10.00 1.84
N SER A 153 9.79 9.17 2.79
CA SER A 153 10.44 7.88 3.05
C SER A 153 10.29 6.89 1.89
N LYS A 154 9.11 6.86 1.24
CA LYS A 154 8.88 6.05 0.03
C LYS A 154 9.67 6.57 -1.16
N ALA A 155 9.71 7.88 -1.39
CA ALA A 155 10.52 8.49 -2.45
C ALA A 155 12.03 8.19 -2.27
N LYS A 156 12.52 8.19 -1.02
CA LYS A 156 13.90 7.81 -0.72
C LYS A 156 14.20 6.36 -1.11
N ALA A 157 13.26 5.45 -0.87
CA ALA A 157 13.37 4.05 -1.29
C ALA A 157 13.38 3.90 -2.82
N GLU A 158 12.48 4.60 -3.53
CA GLU A 158 12.48 4.61 -5.00
C GLU A 158 13.80 5.12 -5.57
N ASN A 159 14.32 6.23 -5.02
CA ASN A 159 15.56 6.83 -5.49
C ASN A 159 16.76 5.90 -5.25
N TYR A 160 16.79 5.17 -4.14
CA TYR A 160 17.84 4.17 -3.90
C TYR A 160 17.84 3.10 -5.00
N LEU A 161 16.68 2.50 -5.32
CA LEU A 161 16.60 1.48 -6.37
C LEU A 161 17.07 2.01 -7.75
N LYS A 162 16.72 3.26 -8.08
CA LYS A 162 17.14 3.91 -9.32
C LYS A 162 18.67 4.07 -9.40
N MET A 163 19.35 4.22 -8.26
CA MET A 163 20.81 4.39 -8.16
C MET A 163 21.56 3.05 -8.15
N VAL A 164 20.91 1.91 -7.90
CA VAL A 164 21.59 0.61 -7.90
C VAL A 164 21.79 0.15 -9.35
N PRO A 165 23.05 0.02 -9.82
CA PRO A 165 23.32 -0.37 -11.20
C PRO A 165 22.72 -1.77 -11.50
N ASP A 166 22.10 -1.91 -12.65
CA ASP A 166 21.58 -3.17 -13.22
C ASP A 166 20.63 -3.97 -12.33
N PHE A 167 20.14 -3.38 -11.23
CA PHE A 167 19.17 -4.04 -10.36
C PHE A 167 17.81 -4.13 -11.06
N PRO A 168 17.17 -5.33 -11.11
CA PRO A 168 15.96 -5.58 -11.89
C PRO A 168 14.69 -5.18 -11.13
N TYR A 169 14.40 -3.89 -11.00
CA TYR A 169 13.26 -3.43 -10.22
C TYR A 169 12.06 -2.99 -11.07
N THR A 170 10.88 -3.04 -10.44
CA THR A 170 9.65 -2.35 -10.85
C THR A 170 9.04 -1.70 -9.62
N ILE A 171 8.52 -0.48 -9.72
CA ILE A 171 7.97 0.28 -8.60
C ILE A 171 6.49 0.52 -8.84
N PHE A 172 5.65 0.16 -7.85
CA PHE A 172 4.22 0.42 -7.86
C PHE A 172 3.86 1.56 -6.92
N ARG A 173 3.40 2.70 -7.47
CA ARG A 173 2.84 3.84 -6.76
C ARG A 173 1.33 3.66 -6.62
N CYS A 174 0.94 2.92 -5.58
CA CYS A 174 -0.47 2.59 -5.36
C CYS A 174 -1.26 3.81 -4.87
N THR A 175 -2.51 3.91 -5.31
CA THR A 175 -3.51 4.87 -4.83
C THR A 175 -4.15 4.38 -3.53
N GLY A 176 -5.38 4.76 -3.23
CA GLY A 176 -6.12 4.27 -2.08
C GLY A 176 -6.46 2.79 -2.20
N VAL A 177 -5.66 1.91 -1.60
CA VAL A 177 -5.93 0.47 -1.59
C VAL A 177 -6.99 0.15 -0.57
N TYR A 178 -8.09 -0.48 -0.98
CA TYR A 178 -9.21 -0.86 -0.11
C TYR A 178 -9.64 -2.31 -0.35
N GLY A 179 -10.39 -2.87 0.62
CA GLY A 179 -10.88 -4.25 0.54
C GLY A 179 -11.07 -4.88 1.92
N PRO A 180 -11.37 -6.19 1.97
CA PRO A 180 -11.39 -6.96 3.22
C PRO A 180 -10.09 -6.78 4.02
N HIS A 181 -10.16 -6.76 5.36
CA HIS A 181 -9.05 -6.56 6.32
C HIS A 181 -8.52 -5.12 6.43
N GLU A 182 -8.89 -4.21 5.50
CA GLU A 182 -8.44 -2.83 5.53
C GLU A 182 -9.21 -2.02 6.59
N ARG A 183 -8.50 -1.17 7.36
CA ARG A 183 -9.07 -0.51 8.54
C ARG A 183 -9.41 0.97 8.34
N ASP A 184 -8.69 1.71 7.49
CA ASP A 184 -8.92 3.15 7.36
C ASP A 184 -10.21 3.43 6.56
N TYR A 185 -10.43 2.74 5.42
CA TYR A 185 -11.68 2.82 4.66
C TYR A 185 -12.85 2.13 5.39
N PHE A 186 -12.56 1.05 6.15
CA PHE A 186 -13.55 0.47 7.05
C PHE A 186 -14.10 1.51 8.02
N LEU A 187 -13.25 2.34 8.65
CA LEU A 187 -13.71 3.39 9.57
C LEU A 187 -14.60 4.43 8.88
N MET A 188 -14.31 4.80 7.62
CA MET A 188 -15.18 5.66 6.82
C MET A 188 -16.54 4.99 6.56
N MET A 189 -16.54 3.73 6.11
CA MET A 189 -17.78 2.97 5.88
C MET A 189 -18.59 2.77 7.18
N LYS A 190 -17.92 2.52 8.30
CA LYS A 190 -18.54 2.40 9.62
C LYS A 190 -19.17 3.71 10.08
N SER A 191 -18.53 4.85 9.82
CA SER A 191 -19.11 6.18 10.11
C SER A 191 -20.39 6.38 9.31
N ILE A 192 -20.38 6.09 8.01
CA ILE A 192 -21.57 6.15 7.14
C ILE A 192 -22.66 5.18 7.64
N ALA A 193 -22.29 3.97 8.05
CA ALA A 193 -23.23 3.01 8.66
C ALA A 193 -23.87 3.55 9.95
N SER A 194 -23.14 4.38 10.71
CA SER A 194 -23.63 5.06 11.91
C SER A 194 -24.44 6.31 11.62
N GLY A 195 -24.58 6.72 10.36
CA GLY A 195 -25.39 7.86 9.92
C GLY A 195 -24.62 9.17 9.73
N PHE A 196 -23.28 9.14 9.71
CA PHE A 196 -22.44 10.32 9.55
C PHE A 196 -21.38 10.14 8.47
N ASP A 197 -21.23 11.15 7.60
CA ASP A 197 -20.14 11.22 6.62
C ASP A 197 -19.28 12.46 6.88
N PHE A 198 -18.03 12.23 7.28
CA PHE A 198 -17.09 13.30 7.60
C PHE A 198 -16.20 13.63 6.41
N SER A 199 -16.17 14.92 6.05
CA SER A 199 -15.31 15.48 5.01
C SER A 199 -14.46 16.62 5.52
N VAL A 200 -13.35 16.93 4.82
CA VAL A 200 -12.43 18.01 5.18
C VAL A 200 -12.41 19.06 4.09
N GLY A 201 -12.77 20.30 4.48
CA GLY A 201 -12.84 21.46 3.57
C GLY A 201 -14.01 21.40 2.60
N PHE A 202 -14.36 22.55 2.05
CA PHE A 202 -15.56 22.75 1.24
C PHE A 202 -15.31 22.59 -0.28
N ARG A 203 -14.04 22.52 -0.70
CA ARG A 203 -13.69 22.31 -2.13
C ARG A 203 -13.81 20.84 -2.48
N LYS A 204 -14.17 20.58 -3.74
CA LYS A 204 -14.22 19.21 -4.31
C LYS A 204 -12.90 18.48 -4.06
N GLN A 205 -12.98 17.20 -3.74
CA GLN A 205 -11.84 16.31 -3.64
C GLN A 205 -12.05 15.15 -4.63
N MET A 206 -11.04 14.90 -5.45
CA MET A 206 -11.00 13.76 -6.38
C MET A 206 -10.09 12.68 -5.77
N LEU A 207 -10.63 11.49 -5.65
CA LEU A 207 -9.97 10.33 -5.06
C LEU A 207 -9.84 9.22 -6.11
N THR A 208 -8.77 8.46 -6.05
CA THR A 208 -8.60 7.24 -6.83
C THR A 208 -8.38 6.07 -5.89
N PHE A 209 -8.87 4.91 -6.32
CA PHE A 209 -8.86 3.69 -5.54
C PHE A 209 -8.32 2.52 -6.36
N ILE A 210 -7.85 1.51 -5.68
CA ILE A 210 -7.60 0.19 -6.25
C ILE A 210 -8.09 -0.89 -5.29
N TYR A 211 -8.88 -1.82 -5.78
CA TYR A 211 -9.30 -2.95 -4.97
C TYR A 211 -8.14 -3.91 -4.76
N VAL A 212 -7.99 -4.42 -3.54
CA VAL A 212 -6.80 -5.19 -3.14
C VAL A 212 -6.56 -6.44 -3.97
N LYS A 213 -7.62 -7.11 -4.46
CA LYS A 213 -7.46 -8.28 -5.35
C LYS A 213 -6.94 -7.88 -6.73
N ASP A 214 -7.39 -6.74 -7.26
CA ASP A 214 -6.86 -6.21 -8.52
C ASP A 214 -5.40 -5.80 -8.36
N LEU A 215 -5.04 -5.18 -7.24
CA LEU A 215 -3.64 -4.87 -6.93
C LEU A 215 -2.78 -6.14 -6.88
N ALA A 216 -3.25 -7.20 -6.20
CA ALA A 216 -2.52 -8.47 -6.15
C ALA A 216 -2.33 -9.07 -7.55
N THR A 217 -3.37 -9.04 -8.38
CA THR A 217 -3.30 -9.46 -9.79
C THR A 217 -2.28 -8.62 -10.58
N ALA A 218 -2.31 -7.29 -10.43
CA ALA A 218 -1.34 -6.40 -11.08
C ALA A 218 0.11 -6.70 -10.66
N VAL A 219 0.33 -7.00 -9.38
CA VAL A 219 1.65 -7.40 -8.87
C VAL A 219 2.15 -8.64 -9.60
N ILE A 220 1.36 -9.71 -9.67
CA ILE A 220 1.77 -10.94 -10.34
C ILE A 220 2.01 -10.70 -11.84
N ASN A 221 1.12 -9.99 -12.52
CA ASN A 221 1.30 -9.64 -13.93
C ASN A 221 2.62 -8.87 -14.17
N ALA A 222 2.98 -7.96 -13.24
CA ALA A 222 4.23 -7.20 -13.35
C ALA A 222 5.48 -8.07 -13.16
N LEU A 223 5.41 -9.09 -12.29
CA LEU A 223 6.50 -10.07 -12.15
C LEU A 223 6.68 -10.89 -13.44
N GLU A 224 5.58 -11.34 -14.03
CA GLU A 224 5.58 -12.12 -15.28
C GLU A 224 6.05 -11.29 -16.49
N ALA A 225 5.77 -9.99 -16.50
CA ALA A 225 6.20 -9.07 -17.57
C ALA A 225 7.69 -8.69 -17.51
N GLY A 226 8.39 -9.09 -16.45
CA GLY A 226 9.80 -8.77 -16.23
C GLY A 226 10.07 -7.35 -15.71
N PRO A 227 11.32 -7.04 -15.34
CA PRO A 227 11.68 -5.77 -14.73
C PRO A 227 11.57 -4.61 -15.75
N LYS A 228 11.00 -3.49 -15.32
CA LYS A 228 10.84 -2.29 -16.15
C LYS A 228 11.78 -1.16 -15.80
N ARG A 229 12.45 -1.23 -14.64
CA ARG A 229 13.34 -0.20 -14.06
C ARG A 229 12.70 1.19 -14.02
N ARG A 230 11.38 1.26 -13.79
CA ARG A 230 10.59 2.49 -13.67
C ARG A 230 9.43 2.33 -12.69
N ALA A 231 8.79 3.45 -12.36
CA ALA A 231 7.58 3.46 -11.54
C ALA A 231 6.31 3.40 -12.39
N TYR A 232 5.21 2.97 -11.77
CA TYR A 232 3.87 2.88 -12.36
C TYR A 232 2.82 3.28 -11.34
N PHE A 233 1.79 4.01 -11.76
CA PHE A 233 0.62 4.26 -10.93
C PHE A 233 -0.35 3.08 -11.02
N ILE A 234 -0.82 2.61 -9.86
CA ILE A 234 -1.78 1.52 -9.78
C ILE A 234 -3.08 2.03 -9.18
N SER A 235 -4.11 2.09 -10.02
CA SER A 235 -5.43 2.60 -9.69
C SER A 235 -6.49 1.93 -10.55
N GLU A 236 -7.73 1.96 -10.09
CA GLU A 236 -8.88 1.91 -10.98
C GLU A 236 -8.84 3.13 -11.91
N SER A 237 -9.20 2.97 -13.19
CA SER A 237 -9.05 4.02 -14.21
C SER A 237 -9.92 5.27 -13.95
N ARG A 238 -10.86 5.19 -13.00
CA ARG A 238 -11.82 6.27 -12.69
C ARG A 238 -11.45 6.99 -11.38
N GLY A 239 -11.60 8.33 -11.38
CA GLY A 239 -11.62 9.13 -10.17
C GLY A 239 -13.02 9.29 -9.59
N TYR A 240 -13.12 9.41 -8.28
CA TYR A 240 -14.38 9.56 -7.55
C TYR A 240 -14.33 10.77 -6.62
N THR A 241 -15.48 11.44 -6.48
CA THR A 241 -15.66 12.42 -5.41
C THR A 241 -15.99 11.72 -4.10
N GLN A 242 -15.78 12.41 -2.98
CA GLN A 242 -16.21 11.89 -1.68
C GLN A 242 -17.74 11.67 -1.64
N LYS A 243 -18.52 12.51 -2.32
CA LYS A 243 -19.98 12.33 -2.45
C LYS A 243 -20.33 11.02 -3.15
N GLU A 244 -19.69 10.71 -4.28
CA GLU A 244 -19.89 9.43 -4.99
C GLU A 244 -19.51 8.24 -4.10
N PHE A 245 -18.37 8.30 -3.40
CA PHE A 245 -17.99 7.26 -2.43
C PHE A 245 -19.08 7.03 -1.38
N ARG A 246 -19.59 8.10 -0.74
CA ARG A 246 -20.68 8.02 0.23
C ARG A 246 -21.93 7.38 -0.39
N GLU A 247 -22.35 7.82 -1.58
CA GLU A 247 -23.56 7.32 -2.26
C GLU A 247 -23.45 5.82 -2.54
N ILE A 248 -22.29 5.34 -2.98
CA ILE A 248 -22.00 3.92 -3.20
C ILE A 248 -22.14 3.15 -1.87
N VAL A 249 -21.49 3.62 -0.81
CA VAL A 249 -21.54 2.97 0.52
C VAL A 249 -22.98 2.98 1.08
N CYS A 250 -23.71 4.09 0.94
CA CYS A 250 -25.12 4.18 1.38
C CYS A 250 -26.00 3.16 0.66
N ARG A 251 -25.82 2.99 -0.64
CA ARG A 251 -26.57 2.03 -1.47
C ARG A 251 -26.32 0.60 -0.98
N GLU A 252 -25.08 0.22 -0.76
CA GLU A 252 -24.72 -1.13 -0.29
C GLU A 252 -25.15 -1.42 1.16
N LEU A 253 -25.14 -0.39 2.01
CA LEU A 253 -25.64 -0.48 3.39
C LEU A 253 -27.16 -0.33 3.49
N LYS A 254 -27.86 -0.02 2.39
CA LYS A 254 -29.30 0.31 2.35
C LYS A 254 -29.68 1.45 3.30
N LYS A 255 -28.77 2.42 3.47
CA LYS A 255 -28.98 3.62 4.31
C LYS A 255 -29.73 4.68 3.50
N LYS A 256 -30.91 5.09 4.01
CA LYS A 256 -31.74 6.15 3.39
C LYS A 256 -31.26 7.55 3.70
N PHE A 257 -30.61 7.73 4.85
CA PHE A 257 -30.21 9.05 5.34
C PHE A 257 -28.84 8.98 6.04
N VAL A 258 -27.96 9.90 5.67
CA VAL A 258 -26.63 10.11 6.28
C VAL A 258 -26.39 11.61 6.35
N ILE A 259 -25.97 12.12 7.49
CA ILE A 259 -25.67 13.52 7.72
C ILE A 259 -24.24 13.82 7.24
N PRO A 260 -24.05 14.62 6.17
CA PRO A 260 -22.72 15.05 5.76
C PRO A 260 -22.22 16.14 6.74
N ILE A 261 -21.06 15.92 7.32
CA ILE A 261 -20.39 16.85 8.22
C ILE A 261 -19.07 17.28 7.58
N THR A 262 -19.04 18.52 7.09
CA THR A 262 -17.82 19.10 6.51
C THR A 262 -17.04 19.88 7.56
N CYS A 263 -15.87 19.39 7.92
CA CYS A 263 -14.99 20.06 8.88
C CYS A 263 -14.14 21.13 8.17
N PRO A 264 -14.17 22.38 8.64
CA PRO A 264 -13.27 23.42 8.12
C PRO A 264 -11.79 23.00 8.23
N ILE A 265 -10.99 23.34 7.23
CA ILE A 265 -9.56 22.93 7.17
C ILE A 265 -8.79 23.37 8.43
N TRP A 266 -9.04 24.63 8.91
CA TRP A 266 -8.35 25.15 10.08
C TRP A 266 -8.66 24.36 11.36
N LEU A 267 -9.90 23.87 11.52
CA LEU A 267 -10.29 23.07 12.67
C LEU A 267 -9.58 21.70 12.66
N VAL A 268 -9.55 21.04 11.50
CA VAL A 268 -8.82 19.77 11.34
C VAL A 268 -7.33 19.95 11.57
N GLN A 269 -6.77 21.09 11.12
CA GLN A 269 -5.36 21.43 11.38
C GLN A 269 -5.08 21.55 12.87
N MET A 270 -5.91 22.29 13.62
CA MET A 270 -5.78 22.41 15.07
C MET A 270 -5.80 21.05 15.76
N VAL A 271 -6.78 20.21 15.45
CA VAL A 271 -6.88 18.84 16.02
C VAL A 271 -5.63 18.03 15.70
N CYS A 272 -5.14 18.06 14.47
CA CYS A 272 -3.93 17.33 14.08
C CYS A 272 -2.67 17.83 14.80
N VAL A 273 -2.55 19.14 15.04
CA VAL A 273 -1.45 19.73 15.84
C VAL A 273 -1.52 19.23 17.28
N PHE A 274 -2.69 19.29 17.92
CA PHE A 274 -2.87 18.79 19.29
C PHE A 274 -2.54 17.27 19.38
N CYS A 275 -3.02 16.46 18.44
CA CYS A 275 -2.69 15.04 18.38
C CYS A 275 -1.18 14.80 18.21
N THR A 276 -0.50 15.63 17.42
CA THR A 276 0.95 15.54 17.23
C THR A 276 1.72 15.88 18.51
N ILE A 277 1.27 16.92 19.22
CA ILE A 277 1.82 17.31 20.53
C ILE A 277 1.60 16.18 21.55
N TYR A 278 0.39 15.65 21.63
CA TYR A 278 0.08 14.50 22.49
C TYR A 278 1.00 13.29 22.20
N THR A 279 1.21 12.95 20.92
CA THR A 279 2.11 11.87 20.51
C THR A 279 3.56 12.12 20.98
N LYS A 280 4.04 13.38 20.90
CA LYS A 280 5.38 13.74 21.39
C LYS A 280 5.56 13.51 22.89
N PHE A 281 4.53 13.80 23.70
CA PHE A 281 4.59 13.64 25.15
C PHE A 281 4.37 12.20 25.62
N THR A 282 3.53 11.44 24.91
CA THR A 282 3.12 10.10 25.36
C THR A 282 3.85 8.98 24.64
N GLY A 283 4.54 9.25 23.52
CA GLY A 283 5.14 8.24 22.64
C GLY A 283 4.10 7.40 21.87
N LYS A 284 2.78 7.61 22.10
CA LYS A 284 1.71 6.83 21.48
C LYS A 284 1.29 7.48 20.15
N PRO A 285 1.44 6.81 19.00
CA PRO A 285 1.03 7.37 17.72
C PRO A 285 -0.49 7.52 17.65
N THR A 286 -0.94 8.68 17.18
CA THR A 286 -2.36 8.97 16.93
C THR A 286 -2.69 8.80 15.44
N THR A 287 -3.95 8.49 15.14
CA THR A 287 -4.45 8.37 13.75
C THR A 287 -4.44 9.72 13.04
N LEU A 288 -4.77 10.81 13.75
CA LEU A 288 -4.70 12.18 13.25
C LEU A 288 -3.38 12.81 13.69
N ASN A 289 -2.64 13.35 12.74
CA ASN A 289 -1.39 14.07 12.94
C ASN A 289 -1.15 15.03 11.76
N VAL A 290 -0.08 15.81 11.80
CA VAL A 290 0.24 16.81 10.76
C VAL A 290 0.44 16.15 9.37
N ASP A 291 0.99 14.95 9.28
CA ASP A 291 1.13 14.24 8.00
C ASP A 291 -0.25 13.80 7.46
N LYS A 292 -1.11 13.27 8.32
CA LYS A 292 -2.49 12.91 7.92
C LYS A 292 -3.28 14.13 7.50
N PHE A 293 -3.06 15.29 8.16
CA PHE A 293 -3.66 16.57 7.75
C PHE A 293 -3.29 16.95 6.32
N ARG A 294 -2.01 16.81 5.94
CA ARG A 294 -1.55 17.12 4.57
C ARG A 294 -2.24 16.23 3.53
N ILE A 295 -2.44 14.94 3.84
CA ILE A 295 -3.18 14.01 2.99
C ILE A 295 -4.66 14.40 2.89
N LEU A 296 -5.32 14.70 4.02
CA LEU A 296 -6.74 15.06 4.06
C LEU A 296 -7.04 16.41 3.38
N LYS A 297 -6.09 17.33 3.44
CA LYS A 297 -6.20 18.64 2.81
C LYS A 297 -6.10 18.57 1.28
N GLN A 298 -5.35 17.62 0.72
CA GLN A 298 -5.13 17.51 -0.73
C GLN A 298 -6.42 17.24 -1.48
N ARG A 299 -6.63 17.96 -2.59
CA ARG A 299 -7.88 17.92 -3.36
C ARG A 299 -7.82 16.97 -4.54
N ASN A 300 -6.64 16.77 -5.12
CA ASN A 300 -6.47 15.97 -6.33
C ASN A 300 -5.56 14.76 -6.07
N TRP A 301 -6.12 13.55 -6.24
CA TRP A 301 -5.42 12.28 -6.19
C TRP A 301 -5.55 11.50 -7.49
N LEU A 302 -5.86 12.19 -8.61
CA LEU A 302 -5.96 11.55 -9.92
C LEU A 302 -4.57 11.19 -10.45
N CYS A 303 -4.46 10.07 -11.15
CA CYS A 303 -3.24 9.64 -11.83
C CYS A 303 -3.58 8.87 -13.11
N GLU A 304 -2.69 8.92 -14.09
CA GLU A 304 -2.82 8.19 -15.35
C GLU A 304 -2.32 6.75 -15.18
N THR A 305 -3.08 5.75 -15.67
CA THR A 305 -2.79 4.31 -15.53
C THR A 305 -2.50 3.60 -16.85
N ALA A 306 -2.57 4.31 -17.97
CA ALA A 306 -2.41 3.72 -19.30
C ALA A 306 -1.11 2.91 -19.48
N ASP A 307 0.00 3.36 -18.88
CA ASP A 307 1.27 2.64 -18.91
C ASP A 307 1.19 1.30 -18.19
N THR A 308 0.48 1.25 -17.06
CA THR A 308 0.27 0.02 -16.27
C THR A 308 -0.58 -0.99 -17.03
N GLU A 309 -1.65 -0.50 -17.65
CA GLU A 309 -2.55 -1.34 -18.44
C GLU A 309 -1.83 -1.95 -19.65
N ARG A 310 -1.04 -1.15 -20.36
CA ARG A 310 -0.27 -1.59 -21.53
C ARG A 310 0.87 -2.55 -21.16
N ASP A 311 1.71 -2.17 -20.19
CA ASP A 311 2.98 -2.86 -19.92
C ASP A 311 2.80 -4.16 -19.13
N PHE A 312 1.68 -4.31 -18.42
CA PHE A 312 1.38 -5.49 -17.61
C PHE A 312 0.12 -6.24 -18.06
N ASN A 313 -0.48 -5.85 -19.21
CA ASN A 313 -1.74 -6.41 -19.68
C ASN A 313 -2.78 -6.50 -18.54
N PHE A 314 -2.90 -5.40 -17.80
CA PHE A 314 -3.68 -5.33 -16.58
C PHE A 314 -4.86 -4.38 -16.76
N THR A 315 -6.07 -4.90 -16.54
CA THR A 315 -7.30 -4.08 -16.47
C THR A 315 -7.99 -4.36 -15.15
N PRO A 316 -8.24 -3.35 -14.31
CA PRO A 316 -8.98 -3.52 -13.06
C PRO A 316 -10.34 -4.18 -13.31
N GLN A 317 -10.64 -5.23 -12.55
CA GLN A 317 -11.90 -5.99 -12.66
C GLN A 317 -12.94 -5.53 -11.65
N TYR A 318 -12.53 -4.74 -10.67
CA TYR A 318 -13.40 -4.22 -9.63
C TYR A 318 -13.58 -2.72 -9.78
N SER A 319 -14.82 -2.29 -10.11
CA SER A 319 -15.23 -0.92 -9.87
C SER A 319 -15.35 -0.65 -8.37
N LEU A 320 -15.33 0.63 -7.97
CA LEU A 320 -15.52 1.00 -6.56
C LEU A 320 -16.81 0.41 -5.99
N GLU A 321 -17.91 0.39 -6.77
CA GLU A 321 -19.18 -0.22 -6.35
C GLU A 321 -19.04 -1.71 -6.02
N ARG A 322 -18.40 -2.47 -6.91
CA ARG A 322 -18.20 -3.91 -6.73
C ARG A 322 -17.29 -4.18 -5.53
N GLY A 323 -16.18 -3.44 -5.40
CA GLY A 323 -15.23 -3.62 -4.31
C GLY A 323 -15.81 -3.22 -2.95
N VAL A 324 -16.57 -2.12 -2.88
CA VAL A 324 -17.29 -1.70 -1.65
C VAL A 324 -18.32 -2.75 -1.23
N LYS A 325 -19.09 -3.29 -2.17
CA LYS A 325 -20.05 -4.36 -1.90
C LYS A 325 -19.37 -5.58 -1.27
N GLU A 326 -18.27 -6.05 -1.85
CA GLU A 326 -17.53 -7.20 -1.34
C GLU A 326 -16.87 -6.89 0.02
N SER A 327 -16.32 -5.69 0.19
CA SER A 327 -15.74 -5.24 1.46
C SER A 327 -16.77 -5.21 2.59
N ILE A 328 -17.95 -4.62 2.33
CA ILE A 328 -19.06 -4.56 3.31
C ILE A 328 -19.55 -5.96 3.67
N ALA A 329 -19.68 -6.85 2.69
CA ALA A 329 -20.09 -8.23 2.94
C ALA A 329 -19.09 -8.93 3.87
N TRP A 330 -17.80 -8.77 3.62
CA TRP A 330 -16.75 -9.32 4.46
C TRP A 330 -16.77 -8.70 5.87
N TYR A 331 -16.89 -7.36 6.00
CA TYR A 331 -16.93 -6.69 7.30
C TYR A 331 -18.11 -7.17 8.17
N LYS A 332 -19.26 -7.47 7.55
CA LYS A 332 -20.41 -8.06 8.24
C LYS A 332 -20.13 -9.48 8.69
N GLN A 333 -19.57 -10.32 7.80
CA GLN A 333 -19.22 -11.70 8.12
C GLN A 333 -18.16 -11.80 9.23
N ALA A 334 -17.17 -10.92 9.20
CA ALA A 334 -16.10 -10.84 10.21
C ALA A 334 -16.56 -10.16 11.53
N GLY A 335 -17.81 -9.69 11.63
CA GLY A 335 -18.34 -9.02 12.81
C GLY A 335 -17.81 -7.60 13.05
N TRP A 336 -17.12 -7.01 12.06
CA TRP A 336 -16.63 -5.64 12.17
C TRP A 336 -17.74 -4.61 11.96
N LEU A 337 -18.73 -4.94 11.14
CA LEU A 337 -19.91 -4.14 10.85
C LEU A 337 -21.16 -4.94 11.26
N LYS A 338 -22.09 -4.25 11.94
CA LYS A 338 -23.39 -4.84 12.33
C LYS A 338 -24.41 -4.72 11.20
#